data_21b51d08221ad49822ab698bfa596c1c
#
_entry.id   21b51d08221ad49822ab698bfa596c1c
#
_cell.length_a   1.000
_cell.length_b   1.000
_cell.length_c   1.000
_cell.angle_alpha   90.00
_cell.angle_beta   90.00
_cell.angle_gamma   90.00
#
_symmetry.space_group_name_H-M   'P 1'
#
loop_
_entity.id
_entity.type
_entity.pdbx_description
1 polymer ?
#
loop_
_entity_poly.entity_id
_entity_poly.type
_entity_poly.pdbx_seq_one_letter_code
_entity_poly.pdbx_strand_id
1 'polypeptide(L)'
;MNFRQVESFRAVMITGSASRAADLLQITQPAISRSILELEKTTGFQLFDRIRGRLVPTAEGQLFFRDVEHTFQGLDRLRVSAARIRDFGTGDIRMASLAAMGSTLVPHALRLFRAQHPSIAVTLQVGASSTVRELVMGSRFDVGLAADEIDVSGLEHQLFATPKAVCAMPVGHRLCERQVITPEDLADEPFIALSPEDTVRHKLEKVFQASNVRPRVIAETPNSSTVCALAMEGLGVGLVNPYAADGYAARGVVFRPFSAAVHFRTLLIFRPDLPKSRIVRDLSSCLFEARNARAERLVN
;
A
#
# COMPACT_ATOMS: atom_id res chain seq x y z
N MET A 1 7.43 31.47 15.47
CA MET A 1 6.51 30.39 15.07
C MET A 1 6.22 29.51 16.27
N ASN A 2 4.93 29.23 16.56
CA ASN A 2 4.52 28.33 17.63
C ASN A 2 3.44 27.34 17.15
N PHE A 3 3.16 26.30 17.95
CA PHE A 3 2.25 25.22 17.56
C PHE A 3 0.84 25.71 17.23
N ARG A 4 0.29 26.66 18.02
CA ARG A 4 -1.07 27.21 17.77
C ARG A 4 -1.19 27.94 16.43
N GLN A 5 -0.13 28.64 16.01
CA GLN A 5 -0.10 29.32 14.72
C GLN A 5 -0.13 28.31 13.57
N VAL A 6 0.68 27.26 13.68
CA VAL A 6 0.76 26.19 12.66
C VAL A 6 -0.56 25.40 12.63
N GLU A 7 -1.17 25.11 13.78
CA GLU A 7 -2.46 24.44 13.90
C GLU A 7 -3.60 25.26 13.28
N SER A 8 -3.61 26.59 13.53
CA SER A 8 -4.57 27.50 12.90
C SER A 8 -4.43 27.55 11.38
N PHE A 9 -3.20 27.57 10.88
CA PHE A 9 -2.93 27.50 9.45
C PHE A 9 -3.44 26.20 8.85
N ARG A 10 -3.09 25.05 9.47
CA ARG A 10 -3.58 23.73 9.07
C ARG A 10 -5.12 23.67 9.01
N ALA A 11 -5.78 24.16 10.03
CA ALA A 11 -7.24 24.17 10.10
C ALA A 11 -7.86 24.99 8.96
N VAL A 12 -7.28 26.14 8.59
CA VAL A 12 -7.77 26.94 7.45
C VAL A 12 -7.50 26.23 6.12
N MET A 13 -6.37 25.58 5.94
CA MET A 13 -6.06 24.80 4.73
C MET A 13 -7.07 23.66 4.52
N ILE A 14 -7.41 22.94 5.58
CA ILE A 14 -8.38 21.83 5.52
C ILE A 14 -9.81 22.31 5.29
N THR A 15 -10.23 23.36 6.00
CA THR A 15 -11.63 23.81 5.98
C THR A 15 -11.94 24.81 4.87
N GLY A 16 -10.90 25.45 4.31
CA GLY A 16 -11.01 26.51 3.30
C GLY A 16 -11.61 27.83 3.84
N SER A 17 -11.72 28.01 5.17
CA SER A 17 -12.37 29.19 5.78
C SER A 17 -11.89 29.42 7.20
N ALA A 18 -11.55 30.69 7.52
CA ALA A 18 -11.17 31.08 8.88
C ALA A 18 -12.29 30.84 9.91
N SER A 19 -13.57 31.02 9.52
CA SER A 19 -14.71 30.78 10.40
C SER A 19 -14.86 29.29 10.71
N ARG A 20 -14.84 28.42 9.70
CA ARG A 20 -14.90 26.96 9.90
C ARG A 20 -13.67 26.43 10.64
N ALA A 21 -12.49 27.01 10.44
CA ALA A 21 -11.30 26.67 11.21
C ALA A 21 -11.45 27.06 12.69
N ALA A 22 -12.09 28.22 12.97
CA ALA A 22 -12.40 28.65 14.34
C ALA A 22 -13.37 27.67 15.03
N ASP A 23 -14.42 27.25 14.34
CA ASP A 23 -15.36 26.24 14.84
C ASP A 23 -14.64 24.90 15.10
N LEU A 24 -13.80 24.45 14.18
CA LEU A 24 -13.01 23.20 14.29
C LEU A 24 -12.09 23.21 15.51
N LEU A 25 -11.41 24.35 15.78
CA LEU A 25 -10.48 24.50 16.90
C LEU A 25 -11.11 25.03 18.17
N GLN A 26 -12.43 25.29 18.18
CA GLN A 26 -13.19 25.87 19.30
C GLN A 26 -12.57 27.17 19.84
N ILE A 27 -12.15 28.07 18.93
CA ILE A 27 -11.63 29.40 19.22
C ILE A 27 -12.35 30.44 18.37
N THR A 28 -12.05 31.71 18.57
CA THR A 28 -12.68 32.80 17.80
C THR A 28 -12.02 33.00 16.42
N GLN A 29 -12.81 33.40 15.42
CA GLN A 29 -12.28 33.71 14.09
C GLN A 29 -11.19 34.81 14.09
N PRO A 30 -11.28 35.91 14.90
CA PRO A 30 -10.17 36.84 15.04
C PRO A 30 -8.88 36.21 15.56
N ALA A 31 -8.95 35.18 16.43
CA ALA A 31 -7.78 34.48 16.92
C ALA A 31 -7.12 33.67 15.79
N ILE A 32 -7.88 33.00 14.92
CA ILE A 32 -7.37 32.35 13.72
C ILE A 32 -6.65 33.35 12.82
N SER A 33 -7.32 34.48 12.48
CA SER A 33 -6.74 35.48 11.59
C SER A 33 -5.42 36.06 12.16
N ARG A 34 -5.36 36.31 13.47
CA ARG A 34 -4.18 36.78 14.15
C ARG A 34 -3.04 35.74 14.10
N SER A 35 -3.35 34.47 14.37
CA SER A 35 -2.39 33.35 14.32
C SER A 35 -1.76 33.22 12.93
N ILE A 36 -2.55 33.37 11.86
CA ILE A 36 -2.05 33.31 10.48
C ILE A 36 -1.15 34.50 10.19
N LEU A 37 -1.55 35.74 10.52
CA LEU A 37 -0.74 36.93 10.31
C LEU A 37 0.61 36.86 11.06
N GLU A 38 0.62 36.35 12.28
CA GLU A 38 1.84 36.15 13.06
C GLU A 38 2.72 35.04 12.45
N LEU A 39 2.12 33.99 11.89
CA LEU A 39 2.84 32.93 11.19
C LEU A 39 3.50 33.47 9.92
N GLU A 40 2.78 34.23 9.07
CA GLU A 40 3.29 34.87 7.86
C GLU A 40 4.45 35.82 8.17
N LYS A 41 4.34 36.61 9.26
CA LYS A 41 5.47 37.47 9.75
C LYS A 41 6.70 36.63 10.14
N THR A 42 6.48 35.46 10.74
CA THR A 42 7.59 34.61 11.19
C THR A 42 8.24 33.83 10.06
N THR A 43 7.46 33.41 9.07
CA THR A 43 7.94 32.65 7.91
C THR A 43 8.52 33.57 6.83
N GLY A 44 8.11 34.86 6.81
CA GLY A 44 8.59 35.85 5.83
C GLY A 44 7.88 35.77 4.46
N PHE A 45 6.84 34.98 4.34
CA PHE A 45 6.01 34.87 3.11
C PHE A 45 4.54 34.78 3.45
N GLN A 46 3.68 35.14 2.47
CA GLN A 46 2.24 35.03 2.61
C GLN A 46 1.80 33.57 2.40
N LEU A 47 0.90 33.12 3.27
CA LEU A 47 0.32 31.78 3.22
C LEU A 47 -1.01 31.78 2.45
N PHE A 48 -1.73 32.93 2.47
CA PHE A 48 -3.00 33.09 1.81
C PHE A 48 -3.12 34.46 1.11
N ASP A 49 -3.69 34.43 -0.08
CA ASP A 49 -4.24 35.62 -0.75
C ASP A 49 -5.66 35.88 -0.29
N ARG A 50 -6.05 37.16 -0.24
CA ARG A 50 -7.44 37.55 0.02
C ARG A 50 -8.14 37.90 -1.30
N ILE A 51 -8.83 36.94 -1.87
CA ILE A 51 -9.58 37.10 -3.12
C ILE A 51 -11.08 37.16 -2.82
N ARG A 52 -11.72 38.33 -3.06
CA ARG A 52 -13.17 38.54 -2.82
C ARG A 52 -13.61 38.12 -1.40
N GLY A 53 -12.81 38.43 -0.39
CA GLY A 53 -13.08 38.11 1.02
C GLY A 53 -12.80 36.65 1.42
N ARG A 54 -12.32 35.81 0.52
CA ARG A 54 -11.93 34.42 0.81
C ARG A 54 -10.40 34.29 0.93
N LEU A 55 -9.98 33.38 1.79
CA LEU A 55 -8.58 32.98 1.90
C LEU A 55 -8.31 31.91 0.84
N VAL A 56 -7.40 32.21 -0.09
CA VAL A 56 -6.95 31.29 -1.13
C VAL A 56 -5.46 30.98 -0.85
N PRO A 57 -5.06 29.72 -0.70
CA PRO A 57 -3.65 29.38 -0.43
C PRO A 57 -2.73 29.88 -1.56
N THR A 58 -1.59 30.47 -1.20
CA THR A 58 -0.50 30.81 -2.11
C THR A 58 0.28 29.53 -2.50
N ALA A 59 1.17 29.61 -3.47
CA ALA A 59 2.07 28.50 -3.82
C ALA A 59 2.97 28.13 -2.64
N GLU A 60 3.50 29.13 -1.93
CA GLU A 60 4.30 28.96 -0.72
C GLU A 60 3.48 28.33 0.41
N GLY A 61 2.22 28.77 0.59
CA GLY A 61 1.28 28.18 1.54
C GLY A 61 1.01 26.70 1.26
N GLN A 62 0.86 26.32 0.00
CA GLN A 62 0.67 24.91 -0.38
C GLN A 62 1.91 24.05 -0.12
N LEU A 63 3.10 24.57 -0.42
CA LEU A 63 4.36 23.89 -0.12
C LEU A 63 4.54 23.71 1.39
N PHE A 64 4.37 24.79 2.16
CA PHE A 64 4.49 24.76 3.61
C PHE A 64 3.46 23.84 4.27
N PHE A 65 2.26 23.71 3.70
CA PHE A 65 1.23 22.81 4.21
C PHE A 65 1.66 21.33 4.17
N ARG A 66 2.44 20.91 3.20
CA ARG A 66 2.98 19.53 3.15
C ARG A 66 3.86 19.23 4.36
N ASP A 67 4.75 20.15 4.73
CA ASP A 67 5.64 19.99 5.89
C ASP A 67 4.86 20.04 7.21
N VAL A 68 3.82 20.89 7.26
CA VAL A 68 2.90 20.96 8.40
C VAL A 68 2.15 19.63 8.56
N GLU A 69 1.61 19.04 7.50
CA GLU A 69 0.94 17.74 7.56
C GLU A 69 1.88 16.64 8.09
N HIS A 70 3.14 16.61 7.64
CA HIS A 70 4.14 15.68 8.18
C HIS A 70 4.37 15.87 9.68
N THR A 71 4.40 17.12 10.15
CA THR A 71 4.57 17.44 11.57
C THR A 71 3.37 16.95 12.41
N PHE A 72 2.15 17.16 11.94
CA PHE A 72 0.94 16.68 12.62
C PHE A 72 0.82 15.16 12.62
N GLN A 73 1.25 14.48 11.55
CA GLN A 73 1.40 13.04 11.56
C GLN A 73 2.34 12.56 12.67
N GLY A 74 3.43 13.30 12.95
CA GLY A 74 4.33 13.03 14.08
C GLY A 74 3.64 13.13 15.44
N LEU A 75 2.76 14.12 15.65
CA LEU A 75 1.97 14.26 16.89
C LEU A 75 0.96 13.13 17.07
N ASP A 76 0.30 12.72 16.00
CA ASP A 76 -0.61 11.57 16.06
C ASP A 76 0.15 10.28 16.41
N ARG A 77 1.41 10.15 15.94
CA ARG A 77 2.31 9.05 16.36
C ARG A 77 2.58 9.07 17.87
N LEU A 78 2.83 10.25 18.46
CA LEU A 78 3.05 10.38 19.90
C LEU A 78 1.81 9.99 20.70
N ARG A 79 0.60 10.36 20.24
CA ARG A 79 -0.67 9.96 20.85
C ARG A 79 -0.84 8.44 20.83
N VAL A 80 -0.59 7.81 19.69
CA VAL A 80 -0.64 6.34 19.54
C VAL A 80 0.40 5.68 20.44
N SER A 81 1.63 6.21 20.49
CA SER A 81 2.69 5.70 21.36
C SER A 81 2.33 5.81 22.85
N ALA A 82 1.77 6.95 23.26
CA ALA A 82 1.31 7.16 24.64
C ALA A 82 0.18 6.18 25.04
N ALA A 83 -0.77 5.96 24.12
CA ALA A 83 -1.82 4.96 24.34
C ALA A 83 -1.23 3.55 24.51
N ARG A 84 -0.28 3.15 23.64
CA ARG A 84 0.42 1.86 23.75
C ARG A 84 1.20 1.70 25.07
N ILE A 85 1.84 2.76 25.54
CA ILE A 85 2.57 2.75 26.82
C ILE A 85 1.61 2.61 27.99
N ARG A 86 0.48 3.29 27.93
CA ARG A 86 -0.57 3.20 28.97
C ARG A 86 -1.22 1.83 29.03
N ASP A 87 -1.48 1.23 27.86
CA ASP A 87 -2.19 -0.04 27.71
C ASP A 87 -1.21 -1.24 27.71
N PHE A 88 -0.17 -1.19 28.54
CA PHE A 88 0.84 -2.22 28.71
C PHE A 88 0.18 -3.57 29.05
N GLY A 89 -0.10 -4.40 28.01
CA GLY A 89 -0.67 -5.75 28.15
C GLY A 89 -1.92 -6.05 27.34
N THR A 90 -2.65 -5.05 26.82
CA THR A 90 -3.81 -5.23 25.92
C THR A 90 -3.49 -4.66 24.53
N GLY A 91 -2.31 -5.00 24.00
CA GLY A 91 -1.81 -4.40 22.77
C GLY A 91 -2.64 -4.78 21.53
N ASP A 92 -2.93 -3.81 20.71
CA ASP A 92 -3.30 -4.02 19.32
C ASP A 92 -2.03 -4.18 18.45
N ILE A 93 -2.12 -4.95 17.39
CA ILE A 93 -1.09 -5.01 16.34
C ILE A 93 -1.70 -4.53 15.02
N ARG A 94 -0.96 -3.70 14.30
CA ARG A 94 -1.41 -3.11 13.04
C ARG A 94 -0.52 -3.59 11.91
N MET A 95 -1.14 -4.24 10.95
CA MET A 95 -0.48 -4.79 9.77
C MET A 95 -1.04 -4.17 8.51
N ALA A 96 -0.17 -3.74 7.59
CA ALA A 96 -0.56 -3.34 6.24
C ALA A 96 -0.06 -4.38 5.23
N SER A 97 -0.80 -4.60 4.15
CA SER A 97 -0.42 -5.59 3.14
C SER A 97 -0.83 -5.17 1.74
N LEU A 98 0.00 -5.49 0.75
CA LEU A 98 -0.39 -5.44 -0.65
C LEU A 98 -1.57 -6.40 -0.93
N ALA A 99 -2.38 -6.07 -1.93
CA ALA A 99 -3.65 -6.74 -2.19
C ALA A 99 -3.50 -8.24 -2.47
N ALA A 100 -2.45 -8.66 -3.19
CA ALA A 100 -2.24 -10.05 -3.56
C ALA A 100 -2.10 -11.00 -2.35
N MET A 101 -1.57 -10.52 -1.23
CA MET A 101 -1.39 -11.32 -0.02
C MET A 101 -2.40 -10.99 1.08
N GLY A 102 -2.92 -9.75 1.09
CA GLY A 102 -3.80 -9.27 2.15
C GLY A 102 -5.12 -10.02 2.25
N SER A 103 -5.65 -10.53 1.12
CA SER A 103 -6.89 -11.30 1.06
C SER A 103 -6.68 -12.82 1.03
N THR A 104 -5.45 -13.30 0.97
CA THR A 104 -5.14 -14.73 0.78
C THR A 104 -4.25 -15.28 1.89
N LEU A 105 -2.97 -14.96 1.88
CA LEU A 105 -1.97 -15.46 2.84
C LEU A 105 -2.16 -14.86 4.24
N VAL A 106 -2.38 -13.55 4.32
CA VAL A 106 -2.47 -12.83 5.60
C VAL A 106 -3.60 -13.36 6.49
N PRO A 107 -4.82 -13.63 6.01
CA PRO A 107 -5.86 -14.24 6.83
C PRO A 107 -5.44 -15.58 7.47
N HIS A 108 -4.69 -16.41 6.75
CA HIS A 108 -4.17 -17.67 7.29
C HIS A 108 -3.15 -17.42 8.40
N ALA A 109 -2.20 -16.49 8.18
CA ALA A 109 -1.22 -16.10 9.19
C ALA A 109 -1.89 -15.51 10.45
N LEU A 110 -2.92 -14.68 10.26
CA LEU A 110 -3.68 -14.10 11.37
C LEU A 110 -4.46 -15.17 12.15
N ARG A 111 -4.96 -16.21 11.51
CA ARG A 111 -5.57 -17.36 12.20
C ARG A 111 -4.55 -18.05 13.12
N LEU A 112 -3.33 -18.29 12.64
CA LEU A 112 -2.24 -18.87 13.44
C LEU A 112 -1.87 -17.95 14.60
N PHE A 113 -1.72 -16.67 14.33
CA PHE A 113 -1.40 -15.67 15.33
C PHE A 113 -2.47 -15.55 16.42
N ARG A 114 -3.75 -15.52 16.05
CA ARG A 114 -4.87 -15.46 16.99
C ARG A 114 -4.97 -16.68 17.88
N ALA A 115 -4.56 -17.86 17.43
CA ALA A 115 -4.49 -19.06 18.27
C ALA A 115 -3.47 -18.92 19.39
N GLN A 116 -2.36 -18.19 19.17
CA GLN A 116 -1.32 -17.93 20.15
C GLN A 116 -1.61 -16.70 21.04
N HIS A 117 -2.33 -15.71 20.48
CA HIS A 117 -2.61 -14.42 21.10
C HIS A 117 -4.11 -14.06 21.02
N PRO A 118 -5.00 -14.78 21.75
CA PRO A 118 -6.45 -14.60 21.61
C PRO A 118 -6.97 -13.22 22.07
N SER A 119 -6.24 -12.54 22.95
CA SER A 119 -6.60 -11.22 23.48
C SER A 119 -6.09 -10.05 22.65
N ILE A 120 -5.18 -10.29 21.69
CA ILE A 120 -4.59 -9.21 20.87
C ILE A 120 -5.54 -8.86 19.73
N ALA A 121 -5.93 -7.59 19.65
CA ALA A 121 -6.67 -7.07 18.51
C ALA A 121 -5.74 -6.87 17.30
N VAL A 122 -6.21 -7.18 16.10
CA VAL A 122 -5.44 -7.01 14.86
C VAL A 122 -6.17 -6.04 13.95
N THR A 123 -5.48 -4.98 13.54
CA THR A 123 -5.92 -4.09 12.46
C THR A 123 -5.18 -4.47 11.19
N LEU A 124 -5.91 -4.85 10.15
CA LEU A 124 -5.36 -5.12 8.82
C LEU A 124 -5.82 -4.04 7.84
N GLN A 125 -4.89 -3.40 7.15
CA GLN A 125 -5.17 -2.53 6.01
C GLN A 125 -4.56 -3.12 4.76
N VAL A 126 -5.35 -3.22 3.70
CA VAL A 126 -4.92 -3.71 2.39
C VAL A 126 -4.90 -2.54 1.42
N GLY A 127 -3.80 -2.41 0.65
CA GLY A 127 -3.64 -1.29 -0.27
C GLY A 127 -2.45 -1.45 -1.22
N ALA A 128 -2.10 -0.37 -1.92
CA ALA A 128 -0.91 -0.32 -2.76
C ALA A 128 0.37 -0.36 -1.90
N SER A 129 1.48 -0.87 -2.45
CA SER A 129 2.76 -0.97 -1.75
C SER A 129 3.29 0.38 -1.25
N SER A 130 3.07 1.47 -2.00
CA SER A 130 3.39 2.83 -1.57
C SER A 130 2.63 3.23 -0.31
N THR A 131 1.32 2.95 -0.24
CA THR A 131 0.50 3.18 0.95
C THR A 131 0.97 2.33 2.13
N VAL A 132 1.31 1.05 1.90
CA VAL A 132 1.87 0.17 2.94
C VAL A 132 3.16 0.78 3.50
N ARG A 133 4.06 1.23 2.62
CA ARG A 133 5.29 1.93 3.01
C ARG A 133 5.01 3.16 3.89
N GLU A 134 4.13 4.04 3.45
CA GLU A 134 3.77 5.26 4.18
C GLU A 134 3.20 4.96 5.56
N LEU A 135 2.35 3.95 5.68
CA LEU A 135 1.75 3.53 6.95
C LEU A 135 2.81 3.03 7.94
N VAL A 136 3.79 2.25 7.47
CA VAL A 136 4.87 1.72 8.30
C VAL A 136 5.88 2.82 8.63
N MET A 137 6.37 3.58 7.64
CA MET A 137 7.24 4.75 7.86
C MET A 137 6.60 5.76 8.81
N GLY A 138 5.32 6.03 8.59
CA GLY A 138 4.49 6.90 9.41
C GLY A 138 4.25 6.40 10.83
N SER A 139 4.78 5.25 11.23
CA SER A 139 4.55 4.65 12.56
C SER A 139 3.08 4.42 12.90
N ARG A 140 2.22 4.38 11.89
CA ARG A 140 0.80 4.08 12.02
C ARG A 140 0.55 2.58 12.05
N PHE A 141 1.45 1.81 11.46
CA PHE A 141 1.44 0.35 11.37
C PHE A 141 2.77 -0.24 11.82
N ASP A 142 2.74 -1.44 12.39
CA ASP A 142 3.88 -2.10 13.00
C ASP A 142 4.70 -2.92 12.00
N VAL A 143 4.03 -3.47 11.00
CA VAL A 143 4.58 -4.37 10.00
C VAL A 143 3.83 -4.21 8.68
N GLY A 144 4.53 -4.38 7.57
CA GLY A 144 3.96 -4.31 6.23
C GLY A 144 4.46 -5.41 5.30
N LEU A 145 3.61 -5.85 4.38
CA LEU A 145 3.98 -6.62 3.20
C LEU A 145 3.81 -5.73 1.97
N ALA A 146 4.91 -5.44 1.29
CA ALA A 146 4.93 -4.58 0.10
C ALA A 146 5.75 -5.24 -1.02
N ALA A 147 5.46 -4.93 -2.27
CA ALA A 147 6.30 -5.35 -3.39
C ALA A 147 7.56 -4.48 -3.50
N ASP A 148 8.53 -4.94 -4.30
CA ASP A 148 9.88 -4.37 -4.36
C ASP A 148 10.01 -3.07 -5.19
N GLU A 149 8.88 -2.52 -5.67
CA GLU A 149 8.85 -1.20 -6.32
C GLU A 149 8.98 -0.02 -5.36
N ILE A 150 8.82 -0.26 -4.05
CA ILE A 150 8.90 0.81 -3.04
C ILE A 150 10.35 1.22 -2.76
N ASP A 151 10.54 2.51 -2.46
CA ASP A 151 11.78 2.96 -1.84
C ASP A 151 11.87 2.44 -0.40
N VAL A 152 12.85 1.62 -0.11
CA VAL A 152 13.09 1.02 1.22
C VAL A 152 13.96 1.88 2.14
N SER A 153 14.40 3.06 1.69
CA SER A 153 15.19 3.98 2.51
C SER A 153 14.44 4.31 3.80
N GLY A 154 15.14 4.21 4.93
CA GLY A 154 14.57 4.46 6.25
C GLY A 154 13.62 3.37 6.76
N LEU A 155 13.62 2.17 6.16
CA LEU A 155 12.89 0.99 6.64
C LEU A 155 13.85 -0.17 6.94
N GLU A 156 13.56 -0.91 7.99
CA GLU A 156 14.10 -2.27 8.12
C GLU A 156 13.26 -3.20 7.23
N HIS A 157 13.89 -4.01 6.41
CA HIS A 157 13.17 -4.91 5.50
C HIS A 157 13.88 -6.24 5.33
N GLN A 158 13.12 -7.26 4.96
CA GLN A 158 13.64 -8.56 4.56
C GLN A 158 12.83 -9.14 3.43
N LEU A 159 13.47 -9.95 2.59
CA LEU A 159 12.79 -10.66 1.52
C LEU A 159 11.79 -11.65 2.12
N PHE A 160 10.52 -11.50 1.74
CA PHE A 160 9.45 -12.37 2.24
C PHE A 160 9.12 -13.49 1.25
N ALA A 161 8.90 -13.17 -0.03
CA ALA A 161 8.54 -14.14 -1.05
C ALA A 161 9.02 -13.71 -2.45
N THR A 162 9.31 -14.69 -3.32
CA THR A 162 9.69 -14.47 -4.72
C THR A 162 9.00 -15.46 -5.65
N PRO A 163 7.66 -15.56 -5.65
CA PRO A 163 6.99 -16.49 -6.53
C PRO A 163 7.16 -16.11 -7.99
N LYS A 164 7.26 -17.11 -8.87
CA LYS A 164 7.27 -16.94 -10.32
C LYS A 164 5.87 -16.54 -10.79
N ALA A 165 5.79 -15.65 -11.80
CA ALA A 165 4.54 -15.23 -12.40
C ALA A 165 3.78 -16.41 -13.02
N VAL A 166 2.46 -16.37 -12.93
CA VAL A 166 1.55 -17.27 -13.63
C VAL A 166 0.64 -16.48 -14.56
N CYS A 167 0.24 -17.09 -15.66
CA CYS A 167 -0.74 -16.51 -16.58
C CYS A 167 -2.14 -16.84 -16.11
N ALA A 168 -2.96 -15.83 -15.88
CA ALA A 168 -4.40 -15.94 -15.60
C ALA A 168 -5.19 -15.75 -16.89
N MET A 169 -6.19 -16.62 -17.12
CA MET A 169 -7.04 -16.58 -18.30
C MET A 169 -8.43 -17.12 -17.97
N PRO A 170 -9.48 -16.74 -18.69
CA PRO A 170 -10.82 -17.31 -18.48
C PRO A 170 -10.86 -18.79 -18.87
N VAL A 171 -11.73 -19.56 -18.21
CA VAL A 171 -12.03 -20.93 -18.63
C VAL A 171 -12.50 -20.92 -20.09
N GLY A 172 -12.06 -21.91 -20.88
CA GLY A 172 -12.38 -22.00 -22.31
C GLY A 172 -11.48 -21.14 -23.23
N HIS A 173 -10.55 -20.36 -22.68
CA HIS A 173 -9.57 -19.66 -23.50
C HIS A 173 -8.63 -20.66 -24.20
N ARG A 174 -8.23 -20.39 -25.47
CA ARG A 174 -7.38 -21.29 -26.26
C ARG A 174 -6.07 -21.67 -25.57
N LEU A 175 -5.53 -20.78 -24.74
CA LEU A 175 -4.28 -21.00 -24.00
C LEU A 175 -4.48 -21.94 -22.79
N CYS A 176 -5.70 -22.33 -22.41
CA CYS A 176 -5.94 -23.32 -21.36
C CYS A 176 -5.38 -24.70 -21.69
N GLU A 177 -5.23 -25.04 -22.99
CA GLU A 177 -4.65 -26.28 -23.46
C GLU A 177 -3.12 -26.36 -23.30
N ARG A 178 -2.47 -25.20 -23.11
CA ARG A 178 -1.04 -25.13 -22.88
C ARG A 178 -0.68 -25.53 -21.44
N GLN A 179 0.37 -26.33 -21.27
CA GLN A 179 0.90 -26.65 -19.94
C GLN A 179 1.73 -25.47 -19.37
N VAL A 180 2.44 -24.75 -20.24
CA VAL A 180 3.27 -23.57 -19.92
C VAL A 180 3.01 -22.52 -20.98
N ILE A 181 2.82 -21.27 -20.57
CA ILE A 181 2.64 -20.14 -21.48
C ILE A 181 4.00 -19.52 -21.77
N THR A 182 4.29 -19.34 -23.05
CA THR A 182 5.50 -18.63 -23.52
C THR A 182 5.16 -17.18 -23.87
N PRO A 183 6.16 -16.30 -24.02
CA PRO A 183 5.93 -14.95 -24.53
C PRO A 183 5.21 -14.95 -25.89
N GLU A 184 5.57 -15.88 -26.80
CA GLU A 184 5.04 -15.99 -28.14
C GLU A 184 3.53 -16.37 -28.14
N ASP A 185 3.10 -17.14 -27.15
CA ASP A 185 1.68 -17.47 -26.97
C ASP A 185 0.81 -16.22 -26.69
N LEU A 186 1.43 -15.16 -26.20
CA LEU A 186 0.77 -13.88 -25.84
C LEU A 186 0.79 -12.85 -26.99
N ALA A 187 1.35 -13.20 -28.16
CA ALA A 187 1.35 -12.33 -29.32
C ALA A 187 -0.09 -11.97 -29.72
N ASP A 188 -0.37 -10.69 -29.87
CA ASP A 188 -1.68 -10.13 -30.27
C ASP A 188 -2.86 -10.48 -29.33
N GLU A 189 -2.61 -11.22 -28.22
CA GLU A 189 -3.65 -11.50 -27.23
C GLU A 189 -4.16 -10.23 -26.54
N PRO A 190 -5.47 -10.15 -26.27
CA PRO A 190 -5.99 -9.16 -25.34
C PRO A 190 -5.33 -9.32 -23.98
N PHE A 191 -4.49 -8.36 -23.61
CA PHE A 191 -3.65 -8.45 -22.43
C PHE A 191 -4.03 -7.43 -21.36
N ILE A 192 -4.23 -7.92 -20.14
CA ILE A 192 -4.48 -7.12 -18.96
C ILE A 192 -3.14 -6.95 -18.25
N ALA A 193 -2.59 -5.74 -18.29
CA ALA A 193 -1.28 -5.42 -17.79
C ALA A 193 -1.31 -4.93 -16.34
N LEU A 194 -0.20 -5.10 -15.63
CA LEU A 194 0.07 -4.35 -14.41
C LEU A 194 0.42 -2.89 -14.76
N SER A 195 0.24 -1.99 -13.80
CA SER A 195 0.56 -0.57 -13.98
C SER A 195 2.03 -0.35 -14.33
N PRO A 196 2.36 0.73 -15.06
CA PRO A 196 3.74 1.01 -15.50
C PRO A 196 4.76 1.13 -14.36
N GLU A 197 4.33 1.50 -13.15
CA GLU A 197 5.20 1.65 -11.98
C GLU A 197 5.63 0.30 -11.38
N ASP A 198 4.96 -0.81 -11.74
CA ASP A 198 5.24 -2.14 -11.21
C ASP A 198 6.55 -2.70 -11.77
N THR A 199 7.45 -3.16 -10.89
CA THR A 199 8.74 -3.74 -11.32
C THR A 199 8.58 -4.99 -12.18
N VAL A 200 7.48 -5.74 -11.99
CA VAL A 200 7.16 -6.92 -12.80
C VAL A 200 6.75 -6.49 -14.22
N ARG A 201 6.01 -5.40 -14.36
CA ARG A 201 5.67 -4.83 -15.67
C ARG A 201 6.94 -4.54 -16.49
N HIS A 202 7.91 -3.85 -15.91
CA HIS A 202 9.19 -3.58 -16.59
C HIS A 202 9.96 -4.84 -16.97
N LYS A 203 9.95 -5.87 -16.11
CA LYS A 203 10.58 -7.17 -16.41
C LYS A 203 9.89 -7.88 -17.58
N LEU A 204 8.54 -7.84 -17.61
CA LEU A 204 7.74 -8.41 -18.70
C LEU A 204 7.98 -7.71 -20.03
N GLU A 205 8.04 -6.39 -20.03
CA GLU A 205 8.32 -5.62 -21.25
C GLU A 205 9.68 -5.99 -21.85
N LYS A 206 10.71 -6.20 -21.02
CA LYS A 206 12.01 -6.68 -21.49
C LYS A 206 11.92 -8.09 -22.10
N VAL A 207 11.13 -8.99 -21.48
CA VAL A 207 10.88 -10.33 -22.00
C VAL A 207 10.17 -10.27 -23.36
N PHE A 208 9.11 -9.48 -23.47
CA PHE A 208 8.36 -9.30 -24.70
C PHE A 208 9.22 -8.68 -25.83
N GLN A 209 10.06 -7.69 -25.51
CA GLN A 209 11.01 -7.10 -26.45
C GLN A 209 12.03 -8.14 -26.95
N ALA A 210 12.60 -8.95 -26.03
CA ALA A 210 13.58 -10.00 -26.39
C ALA A 210 12.99 -11.09 -27.28
N SER A 211 11.70 -11.39 -27.14
CA SER A 211 10.96 -12.36 -27.97
C SER A 211 10.28 -11.73 -29.18
N ASN A 212 10.46 -10.43 -29.41
CA ASN A 212 9.76 -9.68 -30.47
C ASN A 212 8.23 -9.84 -30.44
N VAL A 213 7.65 -9.91 -29.22
CA VAL A 213 6.22 -10.07 -28.98
C VAL A 213 5.62 -8.73 -28.54
N ARG A 214 4.40 -8.45 -28.99
CA ARG A 214 3.62 -7.27 -28.56
C ARG A 214 2.20 -7.70 -28.21
N PRO A 215 1.92 -8.00 -26.94
CA PRO A 215 0.55 -8.23 -26.50
C PRO A 215 -0.29 -6.96 -26.72
N ARG A 216 -1.56 -7.11 -27.02
CA ARG A 216 -2.49 -5.98 -27.18
C ARG A 216 -3.03 -5.59 -25.81
N VAL A 217 -2.39 -4.62 -25.16
CA VAL A 217 -2.84 -4.11 -23.85
C VAL A 217 -4.22 -3.47 -23.99
N ILE A 218 -5.22 -4.02 -23.30
CA ILE A 218 -6.62 -3.57 -23.31
C ILE A 218 -7.07 -2.95 -21.98
N ALA A 219 -6.36 -3.27 -20.89
CA ALA A 219 -6.59 -2.72 -19.57
C ALA A 219 -5.30 -2.70 -18.76
N GLU A 220 -5.20 -1.76 -17.83
CA GLU A 220 -4.08 -1.64 -16.90
C GLU A 220 -4.62 -1.50 -15.47
N THR A 221 -3.98 -2.17 -14.50
CA THR A 221 -4.38 -2.14 -13.09
C THR A 221 -3.17 -2.38 -12.19
N PRO A 222 -3.10 -1.76 -11.00
CA PRO A 222 -1.99 -1.98 -10.06
C PRO A 222 -2.08 -3.32 -9.31
N ASN A 223 -3.17 -4.10 -9.44
CA ASN A 223 -3.43 -5.25 -8.60
C ASN A 223 -3.60 -6.55 -9.39
N SER A 224 -2.79 -7.56 -9.10
CA SER A 224 -2.97 -8.91 -9.67
C SER A 224 -4.36 -9.52 -9.43
N SER A 225 -5.00 -9.20 -8.30
CA SER A 225 -6.38 -9.65 -8.03
C SER A 225 -7.40 -9.05 -9.01
N THR A 226 -7.18 -7.79 -9.41
CA THR A 226 -8.02 -7.13 -10.43
C THR A 226 -7.76 -7.73 -11.81
N VAL A 227 -6.51 -8.07 -12.14
CA VAL A 227 -6.20 -8.82 -13.38
C VAL A 227 -6.99 -10.13 -13.42
N CYS A 228 -6.99 -10.91 -12.31
CA CYS A 228 -7.78 -12.15 -12.21
C CYS A 228 -9.28 -11.88 -12.39
N ALA A 229 -9.82 -10.83 -11.78
CA ALA A 229 -11.23 -10.48 -11.91
C ALA A 229 -11.61 -10.12 -13.36
N LEU A 230 -10.78 -9.32 -14.05
CA LEU A 230 -11.00 -8.95 -15.45
C LEU A 230 -10.85 -10.14 -16.39
N ALA A 231 -9.89 -11.05 -16.12
CA ALA A 231 -9.77 -12.31 -16.86
C ALA A 231 -11.01 -13.22 -16.66
N MET A 232 -11.56 -13.27 -15.45
CA MET A 232 -12.78 -14.01 -15.14
C MET A 232 -13.96 -13.54 -15.99
N GLU A 233 -14.07 -12.23 -16.25
CA GLU A 233 -15.11 -11.64 -17.12
C GLU A 233 -14.81 -11.81 -18.62
N GLY A 234 -13.73 -12.51 -18.97
CA GLY A 234 -13.40 -12.79 -20.38
C GLY A 234 -12.74 -11.64 -21.14
N LEU A 235 -12.27 -10.58 -20.46
CA LEU A 235 -11.65 -9.44 -21.13
C LEU A 235 -10.32 -9.82 -21.82
N GLY A 236 -9.58 -10.78 -21.27
CA GLY A 236 -8.30 -11.19 -21.83
C GLY A 236 -7.48 -12.01 -20.84
N VAL A 237 -6.17 -12.05 -21.06
CA VAL A 237 -5.22 -12.78 -20.23
C VAL A 237 -4.25 -11.81 -19.55
N GLY A 238 -3.64 -12.21 -18.43
CA GLY A 238 -2.65 -11.38 -17.75
C GLY A 238 -1.70 -12.19 -16.89
N LEU A 239 -0.53 -11.61 -16.60
CA LEU A 239 0.47 -12.22 -15.74
C LEU A 239 0.32 -11.69 -14.32
N VAL A 240 0.17 -12.60 -13.36
CA VAL A 240 -0.23 -12.28 -11.99
C VAL A 240 0.70 -12.93 -10.97
N ASN A 241 0.73 -12.32 -9.78
CA ASN A 241 1.30 -12.94 -8.60
C ASN A 241 0.44 -14.16 -8.21
N PRO A 242 1.01 -15.36 -8.09
CA PRO A 242 0.24 -16.57 -7.78
C PRO A 242 -0.47 -16.51 -6.41
N TYR A 243 -0.03 -15.64 -5.49
CA TYR A 243 -0.78 -15.40 -4.26
C TYR A 243 -2.15 -14.77 -4.51
N ALA A 244 -2.33 -14.02 -5.60
CA ALA A 244 -3.62 -13.45 -5.97
C ALA A 244 -4.59 -14.47 -6.59
N ALA A 245 -4.12 -15.67 -6.98
CA ALA A 245 -4.91 -16.67 -7.69
C ALA A 245 -5.97 -17.37 -6.80
N ASP A 246 -5.78 -17.34 -5.47
CA ASP A 246 -6.69 -18.01 -4.54
C ASP A 246 -8.14 -17.54 -4.67
N GLY A 247 -9.03 -18.51 -4.77
CA GLY A 247 -10.46 -18.27 -4.92
C GLY A 247 -10.90 -17.96 -6.36
N TYR A 248 -10.00 -17.63 -7.29
CA TYR A 248 -10.37 -17.36 -8.68
C TYR A 248 -10.44 -18.63 -9.52
N ALA A 249 -9.62 -19.66 -9.22
CA ALA A 249 -9.69 -20.94 -9.92
C ALA A 249 -11.09 -21.59 -9.80
N ALA A 250 -11.69 -21.56 -8.61
CA ALA A 250 -13.05 -22.05 -8.39
C ALA A 250 -14.13 -21.18 -9.07
N ARG A 251 -13.78 -19.99 -9.53
CA ARG A 251 -14.69 -19.03 -10.16
C ARG A 251 -14.51 -18.94 -11.68
N GLY A 252 -13.76 -19.85 -12.29
CA GLY A 252 -13.60 -19.92 -13.75
C GLY A 252 -12.37 -19.21 -14.31
N VAL A 253 -11.33 -19.01 -13.48
CA VAL A 253 -10.02 -18.54 -13.97
C VAL A 253 -9.04 -19.71 -13.99
N VAL A 254 -8.39 -19.95 -15.12
CA VAL A 254 -7.34 -20.95 -15.27
C VAL A 254 -5.99 -20.28 -15.12
N PHE A 255 -5.09 -20.92 -14.39
CA PHE A 255 -3.73 -20.46 -14.19
C PHE A 255 -2.74 -21.42 -14.85
N ARG A 256 -1.76 -20.89 -15.57
CA ARG A 256 -0.65 -21.65 -16.15
C ARG A 256 0.68 -21.02 -15.83
N PRO A 257 1.73 -21.81 -15.59
CA PRO A 257 3.09 -21.29 -15.42
C PRO A 257 3.50 -20.44 -16.63
N PHE A 258 4.26 -19.39 -16.37
CA PHE A 258 4.91 -18.60 -17.44
C PHE A 258 6.35 -19.09 -17.63
N SER A 259 6.79 -19.27 -18.88
CA SER A 259 8.11 -19.87 -19.19
C SER A 259 9.27 -18.98 -18.75
N ALA A 260 9.19 -17.66 -18.97
CA ALA A 260 10.25 -16.73 -18.63
C ALA A 260 10.40 -16.55 -17.10
N ALA A 261 11.61 -16.22 -16.66
CA ALA A 261 11.97 -16.06 -15.23
C ALA A 261 11.53 -14.70 -14.68
N VAL A 262 10.23 -14.45 -14.67
CA VAL A 262 9.63 -13.25 -14.09
C VAL A 262 9.09 -13.57 -12.70
N HIS A 263 9.57 -12.85 -11.69
CA HIS A 263 9.24 -13.11 -10.30
C HIS A 263 8.68 -11.86 -9.63
N PHE A 264 7.62 -12.05 -8.86
CA PHE A 264 7.10 -11.07 -7.94
C PHE A 264 7.92 -11.10 -6.65
N ARG A 265 8.51 -9.98 -6.27
CA ARG A 265 9.26 -9.90 -5.01
C ARG A 265 8.42 -9.16 -3.99
N THR A 266 8.19 -9.79 -2.85
CA THR A 266 7.50 -9.18 -1.70
C THR A 266 8.48 -9.03 -0.56
N LEU A 267 8.46 -7.86 0.05
CA LEU A 267 9.25 -7.50 1.22
C LEU A 267 8.37 -7.47 2.45
N LEU A 268 8.87 -7.99 3.55
CA LEU A 268 8.33 -7.75 4.88
C LEU A 268 9.08 -6.54 5.46
N ILE A 269 8.37 -5.47 5.72
CA ILE A 269 8.93 -4.17 6.12
C ILE A 269 8.53 -3.80 7.54
N PHE A 270 9.44 -3.14 8.25
CA PHE A 270 9.29 -2.71 9.63
C PHE A 270 9.84 -1.29 9.81
N ARG A 271 9.48 -0.68 10.91
CA ARG A 271 10.07 0.58 11.34
C ARG A 271 11.53 0.36 11.80
N PRO A 272 12.47 1.24 11.43
CA PRO A 272 13.88 1.08 11.77
C PRO A 272 14.20 1.43 13.23
N ASP A 273 13.43 2.35 13.81
CA ASP A 273 13.74 3.08 15.04
C ASP A 273 13.22 2.42 16.33
N LEU A 274 12.55 1.29 16.22
CA LEU A 274 12.06 0.54 17.38
C LEU A 274 12.42 -0.95 17.30
N PRO A 275 12.91 -1.53 18.40
CA PRO A 275 13.05 -2.97 18.48
C PRO A 275 11.70 -3.65 18.24
N LYS A 276 11.70 -4.68 17.39
CA LYS A 276 10.48 -5.48 17.16
C LYS A 276 9.99 -6.04 18.49
N SER A 277 8.77 -5.68 18.88
CA SER A 277 8.14 -6.27 20.05
C SER A 277 8.00 -7.79 19.89
N ARG A 278 7.79 -8.52 20.98
CA ARG A 278 7.51 -9.97 20.90
C ARG A 278 6.33 -10.27 19.98
N ILE A 279 5.26 -9.49 20.09
CA ILE A 279 4.03 -9.63 19.28
C ILE A 279 4.32 -9.46 17.77
N VAL A 280 5.16 -8.49 17.39
CA VAL A 280 5.57 -8.29 15.99
C VAL A 280 6.41 -9.46 15.49
N ARG A 281 7.31 -10.02 16.32
CA ARG A 281 8.10 -11.20 15.95
C ARG A 281 7.21 -12.44 15.78
N ASP A 282 6.26 -12.66 16.70
CA ASP A 282 5.35 -13.80 16.64
C ASP A 282 4.43 -13.71 15.40
N LEU A 283 3.89 -12.52 15.08
CA LEU A 283 3.14 -12.33 13.84
C LEU A 283 4.01 -12.58 12.59
N SER A 284 5.25 -12.11 12.60
CA SER A 284 6.18 -12.35 11.49
C SER A 284 6.44 -13.85 11.31
N SER A 285 6.61 -14.60 12.40
CA SER A 285 6.78 -16.06 12.35
C SER A 285 5.55 -16.74 11.75
N CYS A 286 4.34 -16.35 12.14
CA CYS A 286 3.08 -16.86 11.57
C CYS A 286 2.95 -16.54 10.07
N LEU A 287 3.43 -15.36 9.63
CA LEU A 287 3.46 -15.00 8.21
C LEU A 287 4.38 -15.94 7.41
N PHE A 288 5.59 -16.22 7.93
CA PHE A 288 6.51 -17.16 7.29
C PHE A 288 5.99 -18.59 7.29
N GLU A 289 5.33 -19.03 8.37
CA GLU A 289 4.68 -20.34 8.44
C GLU A 289 3.58 -20.46 7.40
N ALA A 290 2.68 -19.48 7.30
CA ALA A 290 1.62 -19.45 6.31
C ALA A 290 2.18 -19.46 4.87
N ARG A 291 3.28 -18.75 4.61
CA ARG A 291 3.96 -18.75 3.32
C ARG A 291 4.51 -20.15 2.98
N ASN A 292 5.20 -20.80 3.93
CA ASN A 292 5.82 -22.10 3.71
C ASN A 292 4.75 -23.17 3.43
N ALA A 293 3.70 -23.24 4.25
CA ALA A 293 2.57 -24.14 4.05
C ALA A 293 1.88 -23.98 2.70
N ARG A 294 1.90 -22.76 2.14
CA ARG A 294 1.35 -22.50 0.81
C ARG A 294 2.30 -22.90 -0.30
N ALA A 295 3.62 -22.68 -0.14
CA ALA A 295 4.61 -23.07 -1.13
C ALA A 295 4.55 -24.60 -1.38
N GLU A 296 4.34 -25.41 -0.35
CA GLU A 296 4.15 -26.86 -0.45
C GLU A 296 2.91 -27.26 -1.27
N ARG A 297 1.82 -26.45 -1.20
CA ARG A 297 0.58 -26.70 -1.98
C ARG A 297 0.69 -26.31 -3.46
N LEU A 298 1.63 -25.44 -3.81
CA LEU A 298 1.87 -25.02 -5.20
C LEU A 298 2.84 -25.97 -5.94
N VAL A 299 3.53 -26.83 -5.20
CA VAL A 299 4.48 -27.84 -5.76
C VAL A 299 3.81 -29.21 -5.95
N ASN A 300 2.74 -29.50 -5.23
CA ASN A 300 1.90 -30.69 -5.36
C ASN A 300 0.67 -30.42 -6.25
#